data_2d4cb897bf47d9159f8218e5c07d2789
#
_entry.id   2d4cb897bf47d9159f8218e5c07d2789
#
_cell.length_a   1.000
_cell.length_b   1.000
_cell.length_c   1.000
_cell.angle_alpha   90.00
_cell.angle_beta   90.00
_cell.angle_gamma   90.00
#
_symmetry.space_group_name_H-M   'P 1'
#
loop_
_entity.id
_entity.type
_entity.pdbx_description
1 polymer ?
#
loop_
_entity_poly.entity_id
_entity_poly.type
_entity_poly.pdbx_seq_one_letter_code
_entity_poly.pdbx_strand_id
1 'polypeptide(L)'
;MKQKLANTFLFSLSFIVLCAQPRDIDKTIVVDGRVRQYLIHLPPGFNRSAQLPLIFALHGGGGTYKNTIRFYNLDQLADQNNFIIVYPNAVNKAWTMPGITSRVKKLDSGVDDVKFISVLLDSLIETYKVDGHHVFCTGISRGGMFSFYLAYKLSDRIAGIAPVCGGISETLKGDYTFKHPTPVLMINGTADPLVSYKGGTGKLNKRNAGNEDAEMVPTEELLAKILKLNGCDAAPEVTKIPDLDHGDGCDAIDSFYPCQGVTVEFIKIIEGGHTWPGGPQYLPKFIVGKVCRDFSASEKIFRFFMNIK
;
A
#
# COMPACT_ATOMS: atom_id res chain seq x y z
N MET A 1 -54.97 -1.24 -63.93
CA MET A 1 -54.63 -0.64 -62.64
C MET A 1 -53.96 -1.68 -61.78
N LYS A 2 -52.61 -1.60 -61.62
CA LYS A 2 -51.82 -2.51 -60.78
C LYS A 2 -51.37 -1.72 -59.55
N GLN A 3 -51.87 -2.05 -58.37
CA GLN A 3 -51.48 -1.50 -57.08
C GLN A 3 -50.17 -2.14 -56.66
N LYS A 4 -49.15 -1.32 -56.43
CA LYS A 4 -47.86 -1.77 -55.79
C LYS A 4 -48.03 -1.61 -54.28
N LEU A 5 -47.97 -2.73 -53.56
CA LEU A 5 -47.79 -2.72 -52.09
C LEU A 5 -46.33 -2.39 -51.82
N ALA A 6 -46.11 -1.32 -51.09
CA ALA A 6 -44.80 -1.00 -50.49
C ALA A 6 -44.71 -1.63 -49.09
N ASN A 7 -43.84 -2.62 -48.96
CA ASN A 7 -43.49 -3.19 -47.63
C ASN A 7 -42.47 -2.27 -46.96
N THR A 8 -42.89 -1.57 -45.91
CA THR A 8 -42.00 -0.80 -45.05
C THR A 8 -41.50 -1.71 -43.93
N PHE A 9 -40.19 -2.07 -44.03
CA PHE A 9 -39.53 -2.77 -42.95
C PHE A 9 -39.14 -1.75 -41.88
N LEU A 10 -39.75 -1.82 -40.70
CA LEU A 10 -39.31 -1.10 -39.50
C LEU A 10 -38.13 -1.87 -38.86
N PHE A 11 -36.95 -1.32 -38.95
CA PHE A 11 -35.82 -1.79 -38.18
C PHE A 11 -35.92 -1.21 -36.75
N SER A 12 -36.29 -2.03 -35.81
CA SER A 12 -36.25 -1.70 -34.37
C SER A 12 -34.77 -1.74 -33.91
N LEU A 13 -34.14 -0.58 -33.70
CA LEU A 13 -32.84 -0.45 -33.10
C LEU A 13 -32.99 -0.60 -31.57
N SER A 14 -32.78 -1.79 -31.06
CA SER A 14 -32.70 -2.02 -29.59
C SER A 14 -31.40 -1.41 -29.08
N PHE A 15 -31.45 -0.25 -28.42
CA PHE A 15 -30.34 0.29 -27.65
C PHE A 15 -30.17 -0.57 -26.39
N ILE A 16 -29.12 -1.40 -26.39
CA ILE A 16 -28.63 -2.03 -25.16
C ILE A 16 -27.97 -0.93 -24.37
N VAL A 17 -28.64 -0.41 -23.35
CA VAL A 17 -28.05 0.46 -22.34
C VAL A 17 -27.10 -0.44 -21.53
N LEU A 18 -25.82 -0.43 -21.88
CA LEU A 18 -24.78 -1.01 -21.05
C LEU A 18 -24.72 -0.14 -19.77
N CYS A 19 -25.35 -0.59 -18.71
CA CYS A 19 -25.20 0.03 -17.41
C CYS A 19 -23.72 -0.15 -17.00
N ALA A 20 -22.94 0.93 -17.01
CA ALA A 20 -21.57 0.89 -16.54
C ALA A 20 -21.57 0.36 -15.09
N GLN A 21 -20.81 -0.70 -14.84
CA GLN A 21 -20.64 -1.23 -13.48
C GLN A 21 -20.01 -0.14 -12.60
N PRO A 22 -20.49 0.05 -11.34
CA PRO A 22 -19.84 0.96 -10.43
C PRO A 22 -18.40 0.51 -10.23
N ARG A 23 -17.44 1.44 -10.39
CA ARG A 23 -16.01 1.16 -10.27
C ARG A 23 -15.57 1.05 -8.82
N ASP A 24 -16.19 1.84 -7.95
CA ASP A 24 -15.97 1.84 -6.50
C ASP A 24 -17.12 1.12 -5.81
N ILE A 25 -16.79 0.01 -5.16
CA ILE A 25 -17.78 -0.87 -4.55
C ILE A 25 -17.44 -1.07 -3.08
N ASP A 26 -18.24 -0.49 -2.20
CA ASP A 26 -18.20 -0.78 -0.76
C ASP A 26 -18.68 -2.21 -0.49
N LYS A 27 -17.91 -2.97 0.27
CA LYS A 27 -18.17 -4.37 0.58
C LYS A 27 -17.87 -4.69 2.05
N THR A 28 -18.46 -5.79 2.48
CA THR A 28 -18.15 -6.40 3.76
C THR A 28 -17.86 -7.88 3.59
N ILE A 29 -17.05 -8.44 4.50
CA ILE A 29 -16.79 -9.87 4.64
C ILE A 29 -16.78 -10.22 6.13
N VAL A 30 -17.24 -11.42 6.47
CA VAL A 30 -17.21 -11.89 7.85
C VAL A 30 -15.96 -12.74 8.07
N VAL A 31 -15.13 -12.37 9.05
CA VAL A 31 -13.94 -13.12 9.45
C VAL A 31 -13.96 -13.26 10.96
N ASP A 32 -13.90 -14.49 11.45
CA ASP A 32 -13.99 -14.84 12.88
C ASP A 32 -15.21 -14.21 13.58
N GLY A 33 -16.38 -14.26 12.90
CA GLY A 33 -17.63 -13.69 13.40
C GLY A 33 -17.70 -12.14 13.37
N ARG A 34 -16.68 -11.46 12.85
CA ARG A 34 -16.61 -10.00 12.75
C ARG A 34 -16.87 -9.52 11.33
N VAL A 35 -17.72 -8.53 11.17
CA VAL A 35 -17.92 -7.84 9.89
C VAL A 35 -16.73 -6.93 9.64
N ARG A 36 -16.00 -7.18 8.54
CA ARG A 36 -14.87 -6.37 8.07
C ARG A 36 -15.29 -5.61 6.81
N GLN A 37 -14.93 -4.34 6.75
CA GLN A 37 -15.28 -3.46 5.64
C GLN A 37 -14.09 -3.25 4.72
N TYR A 38 -14.34 -3.16 3.43
CA TYR A 38 -13.37 -2.77 2.41
C TYR A 38 -14.06 -2.10 1.23
N LEU A 39 -13.29 -1.30 0.48
CA LEU A 39 -13.71 -0.81 -0.82
C LEU A 39 -12.85 -1.51 -1.88
N ILE A 40 -13.47 -1.88 -2.99
CA ILE A 40 -12.77 -2.34 -4.18
C ILE A 40 -12.97 -1.33 -5.31
N HIS A 41 -11.87 -0.90 -5.93
CA HIS A 41 -11.85 -0.10 -7.14
C HIS A 41 -11.49 -0.99 -8.33
N LEU A 42 -12.34 -0.97 -9.35
CA LEU A 42 -12.17 -1.74 -10.58
C LEU A 42 -11.82 -0.81 -11.75
N PRO A 43 -10.82 -1.14 -12.59
CA PRO A 43 -10.46 -0.31 -13.72
C PRO A 43 -11.57 -0.26 -14.78
N PRO A 44 -11.58 0.75 -15.69
CA PRO A 44 -12.53 0.83 -16.79
C PRO A 44 -12.50 -0.43 -17.66
N GLY A 45 -13.69 -0.90 -18.05
CA GLY A 45 -13.80 -2.10 -18.89
C GLY A 45 -13.46 -3.41 -18.17
N PHE A 46 -13.36 -3.38 -16.82
CA PHE A 46 -13.15 -4.60 -16.04
C PHE A 46 -14.13 -5.70 -16.46
N ASN A 47 -13.61 -6.85 -16.76
CA ASN A 47 -14.40 -8.06 -16.96
C ASN A 47 -13.71 -9.24 -16.28
N ARG A 48 -14.47 -10.26 -15.91
CA ARG A 48 -13.97 -11.43 -15.17
C ARG A 48 -13.24 -12.45 -16.04
N SER A 49 -13.01 -12.17 -17.32
CA SER A 49 -12.25 -13.07 -18.20
C SER A 49 -10.74 -12.82 -18.14
N ALA A 50 -10.32 -11.63 -17.72
CA ALA A 50 -8.91 -11.28 -17.51
C ALA A 50 -8.56 -11.41 -16.03
N GLN A 51 -7.43 -12.05 -15.73
CA GLN A 51 -6.82 -12.03 -14.41
C GLN A 51 -6.01 -10.74 -14.26
N LEU A 52 -6.43 -9.86 -13.34
CA LEU A 52 -5.76 -8.59 -13.11
C LEU A 52 -4.95 -8.60 -11.82
N PRO A 53 -3.79 -7.93 -11.79
CA PRO A 53 -3.03 -7.73 -10.57
C PRO A 53 -3.81 -6.89 -9.56
N LEU A 54 -3.48 -7.05 -8.27
CA LEU A 54 -4.15 -6.40 -7.17
C LEU A 54 -3.16 -5.67 -6.25
N ILE A 55 -3.53 -4.46 -5.81
CA ILE A 55 -2.83 -3.74 -4.75
C ILE A 55 -3.75 -3.60 -3.53
N PHE A 56 -3.32 -4.10 -2.38
CA PHE A 56 -3.88 -3.72 -1.09
C PHE A 56 -3.30 -2.37 -0.66
N ALA A 57 -4.13 -1.34 -0.59
CA ALA A 57 -3.77 0.00 -0.15
C ALA A 57 -4.20 0.19 1.32
N LEU A 58 -3.23 0.10 2.23
CA LEU A 58 -3.43 0.00 3.67
C LEU A 58 -3.37 1.38 4.34
N HIS A 59 -4.42 1.77 5.07
CA HIS A 59 -4.47 3.06 5.76
C HIS A 59 -3.48 3.14 6.93
N GLY A 60 -3.03 4.36 7.26
CA GLY A 60 -2.26 4.64 8.47
C GLY A 60 -3.09 4.53 9.75
N GLY A 61 -2.43 4.54 10.90
CA GLY A 61 -3.11 4.51 12.20
C GLY A 61 -4.12 5.64 12.37
N GLY A 62 -5.32 5.34 12.85
CA GLY A 62 -6.43 6.29 12.97
C GLY A 62 -7.16 6.61 11.67
N GLY A 63 -6.66 6.13 10.52
CA GLY A 63 -7.25 6.33 9.20
C GLY A 63 -8.35 5.32 8.85
N THR A 64 -8.87 5.47 7.64
CA THR A 64 -9.82 4.56 7.00
C THR A 64 -9.53 4.52 5.50
N TYR A 65 -10.16 3.61 4.76
CA TYR A 65 -10.05 3.56 3.30
C TYR A 65 -10.36 4.91 2.62
N LYS A 66 -11.31 5.70 3.14
CA LYS A 66 -11.66 7.02 2.58
C LYS A 66 -10.49 8.01 2.61
N ASN A 67 -9.68 7.95 3.68
CA ASN A 67 -8.46 8.75 3.75
C ASN A 67 -7.42 8.24 2.76
N THR A 68 -7.27 6.92 2.64
CA THR A 68 -6.28 6.26 1.76
C THR A 68 -6.52 6.62 0.31
N ILE A 69 -7.75 6.49 -0.19
CA ILE A 69 -8.13 6.86 -1.56
C ILE A 69 -7.70 8.30 -1.87
N ARG A 70 -8.05 9.24 -0.98
CA ARG A 70 -7.76 10.67 -1.16
C ARG A 70 -6.27 11.00 -1.13
N PHE A 71 -5.49 10.29 -0.29
CA PHE A 71 -4.08 10.62 -0.10
C PHE A 71 -3.17 9.94 -1.11
N TYR A 72 -3.48 8.70 -1.51
CA TYR A 72 -2.60 7.92 -2.38
C TYR A 72 -2.90 8.17 -3.86
N ASN A 73 -4.14 8.53 -4.22
CA ASN A 73 -4.57 8.73 -5.61
C ASN A 73 -4.17 7.56 -6.54
N LEU A 74 -4.35 6.32 -6.04
CA LEU A 74 -3.98 5.10 -6.78
C LEU A 74 -4.99 4.74 -7.86
N ASP A 75 -6.26 5.16 -7.71
CA ASP A 75 -7.35 4.75 -8.61
C ASP A 75 -7.10 5.20 -10.06
N GLN A 76 -6.59 6.42 -10.24
CA GLN A 76 -6.26 6.91 -11.58
C GLN A 76 -5.15 6.08 -12.24
N LEU A 77 -4.14 5.67 -11.47
CA LEU A 77 -3.06 4.83 -11.95
C LEU A 77 -3.54 3.40 -12.24
N ALA A 78 -4.44 2.89 -11.41
CA ALA A 78 -5.10 1.60 -11.62
C ALA A 78 -5.91 1.57 -12.90
N ASP A 79 -6.66 2.65 -13.17
CA ASP A 79 -7.43 2.83 -14.41
C ASP A 79 -6.55 2.77 -15.66
N GLN A 80 -5.38 3.40 -15.60
CA GLN A 80 -4.44 3.46 -16.73
C GLN A 80 -3.67 2.16 -16.96
N ASN A 81 -3.52 1.34 -15.92
CA ASN A 81 -2.65 0.16 -15.94
C ASN A 81 -3.39 -1.17 -15.70
N ASN A 82 -4.72 -1.16 -15.64
CA ASN A 82 -5.56 -2.35 -15.44
C ASN A 82 -5.24 -3.10 -14.13
N PHE A 83 -5.15 -2.38 -13.00
CA PHE A 83 -5.02 -2.96 -11.67
C PHE A 83 -6.34 -2.89 -10.91
N ILE A 84 -6.55 -3.84 -10.01
CA ILE A 84 -7.59 -3.78 -8.99
C ILE A 84 -6.96 -3.17 -7.73
N ILE A 85 -7.58 -2.13 -7.15
CA ILE A 85 -7.16 -1.63 -5.85
C ILE A 85 -8.17 -2.05 -4.79
N VAL A 86 -7.67 -2.55 -3.68
CA VAL A 86 -8.50 -2.89 -2.52
C VAL A 86 -8.05 -2.07 -1.32
N TYR A 87 -8.99 -1.40 -0.71
CA TYR A 87 -8.82 -0.53 0.45
C TYR A 87 -9.51 -1.15 1.67
N PRO A 88 -8.87 -2.05 2.42
CA PRO A 88 -9.47 -2.66 3.60
C PRO A 88 -9.41 -1.73 4.81
N ASN A 89 -10.38 -1.88 5.73
CA ASN A 89 -10.37 -1.21 7.02
C ASN A 89 -9.93 -2.14 8.15
N ALA A 90 -8.97 -1.66 8.94
CA ALA A 90 -8.63 -2.29 10.21
C ALA A 90 -9.72 -2.05 11.27
N VAL A 91 -9.87 -2.99 12.20
CA VAL A 91 -10.72 -2.80 13.37
C VAL A 91 -10.15 -1.65 14.21
N ASN A 92 -11.03 -0.77 14.69
CA ASN A 92 -10.65 0.41 15.48
C ASN A 92 -9.57 1.29 14.78
N LYS A 93 -9.52 1.27 13.44
CA LYS A 93 -8.60 2.05 12.61
C LYS A 93 -7.12 1.76 12.90
N ALA A 94 -6.78 0.54 13.31
CA ALA A 94 -5.43 0.19 13.70
C ALA A 94 -5.13 -1.28 13.37
N TRP A 95 -4.20 -1.51 12.43
CA TRP A 95 -3.71 -2.85 12.07
C TRP A 95 -3.02 -3.52 13.26
N THR A 96 -3.32 -4.79 13.49
CA THR A 96 -2.76 -5.58 14.59
C THR A 96 -1.49 -6.29 14.15
N MET A 97 -0.39 -6.08 14.88
CA MET A 97 0.90 -6.72 14.65
C MET A 97 1.75 -6.72 15.93
N PRO A 98 2.70 -7.66 16.10
CA PRO A 98 3.55 -7.74 17.28
C PRO A 98 4.36 -6.46 17.51
N GLY A 99 4.49 -6.07 18.79
CA GLY A 99 5.30 -4.93 19.21
C GLY A 99 4.75 -3.55 18.83
N ILE A 100 3.64 -3.47 18.10
CA ILE A 100 2.99 -2.21 17.74
C ILE A 100 1.72 -2.07 18.56
N THR A 101 1.79 -1.31 19.65
CA THR A 101 0.63 -1.03 20.50
C THR A 101 -0.24 0.08 19.89
N SER A 102 -1.51 0.10 20.24
CA SER A 102 -2.42 1.19 19.88
C SER A 102 -2.70 2.02 21.13
N ARG A 103 -2.79 3.35 20.98
CA ARG A 103 -3.30 4.24 22.04
C ARG A 103 -4.72 3.87 22.49
N VAL A 104 -5.45 3.14 21.67
CA VAL A 104 -6.71 2.51 22.04
C VAL A 104 -6.36 1.24 22.80
N LYS A 105 -6.24 1.31 24.12
CA LYS A 105 -5.94 0.22 25.08
C LYS A 105 -6.85 -1.02 24.97
N LYS A 106 -7.79 -1.05 24.06
CA LYS A 106 -8.63 -2.17 23.67
C LYS A 106 -8.48 -2.42 22.16
N LEU A 107 -7.26 -2.70 21.70
CA LEU A 107 -7.17 -3.62 20.58
C LEU A 107 -7.75 -4.92 21.12
N ASP A 108 -8.91 -5.24 20.62
CA ASP A 108 -9.64 -6.44 20.95
C ASP A 108 -8.69 -7.64 20.83
N SER A 109 -8.42 -8.30 21.96
CA SER A 109 -7.60 -9.51 22.02
C SER A 109 -8.28 -10.62 21.24
N GLY A 110 -8.09 -10.70 19.93
CA GLY A 110 -8.77 -11.65 19.05
C GLY A 110 -9.00 -11.11 17.62
N VAL A 111 -8.44 -9.94 17.30
CA VAL A 111 -8.43 -9.46 15.91
C VAL A 111 -7.18 -10.00 15.21
N ASP A 112 -7.39 -10.82 14.20
CA ASP A 112 -6.34 -11.27 13.28
C ASP A 112 -6.50 -10.58 11.92
N ASP A 113 -5.73 -9.51 11.72
CA ASP A 113 -5.76 -8.76 10.45
C ASP A 113 -5.03 -9.51 9.33
N VAL A 114 -4.07 -10.38 9.63
CA VAL A 114 -3.42 -11.23 8.63
C VAL A 114 -4.42 -12.22 8.06
N LYS A 115 -5.20 -12.89 8.92
CA LYS A 115 -6.29 -13.77 8.51
C LYS A 115 -7.34 -13.02 7.70
N PHE A 116 -7.69 -11.79 8.10
CA PHE A 116 -8.62 -10.95 7.34
C PHE A 116 -8.13 -10.72 5.91
N ILE A 117 -6.90 -10.28 5.71
CA ILE A 117 -6.34 -10.06 4.37
C ILE A 117 -6.27 -11.36 3.58
N SER A 118 -5.90 -12.49 4.21
CA SER A 118 -5.86 -13.80 3.56
C SER A 118 -7.24 -14.24 3.07
N VAL A 119 -8.27 -14.20 3.92
CA VAL A 119 -9.65 -14.57 3.57
C VAL A 119 -10.23 -13.60 2.53
N LEU A 120 -9.93 -12.31 2.66
CA LEU A 120 -10.35 -11.31 1.68
C LEU A 120 -9.74 -11.61 0.31
N LEU A 121 -8.44 -11.92 0.25
CA LEU A 121 -7.76 -12.27 -0.99
C LEU A 121 -8.38 -13.50 -1.65
N ASP A 122 -8.69 -14.56 -0.90
CA ASP A 122 -9.38 -15.75 -1.43
C ASP A 122 -10.71 -15.38 -2.09
N SER A 123 -11.52 -14.58 -1.41
CA SER A 123 -12.79 -14.08 -1.92
C SER A 123 -12.64 -13.22 -3.19
N LEU A 124 -11.58 -12.41 -3.26
CA LEU A 124 -11.30 -11.56 -4.42
C LEU A 124 -10.83 -12.38 -5.63
N ILE A 125 -9.98 -13.40 -5.43
CA ILE A 125 -9.55 -14.32 -6.47
C ILE A 125 -10.77 -15.07 -7.04
N GLU A 126 -11.64 -15.57 -6.19
CA GLU A 126 -12.85 -16.27 -6.61
C GLU A 126 -13.82 -15.37 -7.36
N THR A 127 -14.13 -14.19 -6.79
CA THR A 127 -15.20 -13.31 -7.25
C THR A 127 -14.80 -12.43 -8.42
N TYR A 128 -13.57 -11.87 -8.39
CA TYR A 128 -13.08 -10.89 -9.36
C TYR A 128 -11.96 -11.42 -10.25
N LYS A 129 -11.59 -12.71 -10.10
CA LYS A 129 -10.53 -13.35 -10.89
C LYS A 129 -9.20 -12.58 -10.78
N VAL A 130 -8.86 -12.14 -9.56
CA VAL A 130 -7.57 -11.54 -9.28
C VAL A 130 -6.45 -12.52 -9.65
N ASP A 131 -5.38 -12.01 -10.26
CA ASP A 131 -4.16 -12.78 -10.45
C ASP A 131 -3.46 -12.98 -9.08
N GLY A 132 -3.57 -14.19 -8.54
CA GLY A 132 -3.01 -14.54 -7.24
C GLY A 132 -1.48 -14.49 -7.17
N HIS A 133 -0.79 -14.42 -8.31
CA HIS A 133 0.66 -14.27 -8.38
C HIS A 133 1.13 -12.82 -8.40
N HIS A 134 0.21 -11.87 -8.66
CA HIS A 134 0.51 -10.43 -8.72
C HIS A 134 -0.34 -9.67 -7.71
N VAL A 135 -0.14 -10.00 -6.42
CA VAL A 135 -0.78 -9.35 -5.28
C VAL A 135 0.26 -8.53 -4.51
N PHE A 136 0.01 -7.24 -4.40
CA PHE A 136 0.94 -6.28 -3.82
C PHE A 136 0.33 -5.56 -2.62
N CYS A 137 1.19 -5.04 -1.73
CA CYS A 137 0.76 -4.24 -0.58
C CYS A 137 1.52 -2.93 -0.51
N THR A 138 0.80 -1.85 -0.25
CA THR A 138 1.38 -0.53 0.07
C THR A 138 0.60 0.14 1.18
N GLY A 139 1.21 1.11 1.84
CA GLY A 139 0.55 1.92 2.87
C GLY A 139 1.53 2.82 3.59
N ILE A 140 0.99 3.88 4.24
CA ILE A 140 1.78 4.78 5.06
C ILE A 140 1.76 4.36 6.53
N SER A 141 2.85 4.65 7.25
CA SER A 141 2.86 4.54 8.71
C SER A 141 2.50 3.13 9.17
N ARG A 142 1.48 2.98 10.00
CA ARG A 142 0.97 1.68 10.44
C ARG A 142 0.54 0.77 9.27
N GLY A 143 0.07 1.34 8.15
CA GLY A 143 -0.21 0.59 6.92
C GLY A 143 1.07 0.08 6.24
N GLY A 144 2.13 0.88 6.25
CA GLY A 144 3.47 0.46 5.78
C GLY A 144 4.09 -0.61 6.70
N MET A 145 3.95 -0.46 8.02
CA MET A 145 4.36 -1.49 8.98
C MET A 145 3.60 -2.81 8.75
N PHE A 146 2.31 -2.71 8.48
CA PHE A 146 1.48 -3.88 8.22
C PHE A 146 1.81 -4.52 6.86
N SER A 147 2.24 -3.75 5.84
CA SER A 147 2.77 -4.30 4.59
C SER A 147 3.99 -5.20 4.84
N PHE A 148 4.92 -4.77 5.69
CA PHE A 148 6.04 -5.62 6.12
C PHE A 148 5.56 -6.89 6.82
N TYR A 149 4.58 -6.76 7.73
CA TYR A 149 4.07 -7.91 8.46
C TYR A 149 3.33 -8.90 7.55
N LEU A 150 2.59 -8.41 6.55
CA LEU A 150 1.97 -9.25 5.53
C LEU A 150 3.00 -9.99 4.67
N ALA A 151 4.06 -9.33 4.23
CA ALA A 151 5.15 -9.97 3.49
C ALA A 151 5.83 -11.09 4.30
N TYR A 152 5.96 -10.91 5.63
CA TYR A 152 6.47 -11.96 6.53
C TYR A 152 5.48 -13.12 6.67
N LYS A 153 4.20 -12.83 6.93
CA LYS A 153 3.21 -13.87 7.28
C LYS A 153 2.59 -14.55 6.07
N LEU A 154 2.50 -13.84 4.95
CA LEU A 154 1.87 -14.27 3.69
C LEU A 154 2.84 -14.20 2.51
N SER A 155 4.12 -14.50 2.73
CA SER A 155 5.16 -14.39 1.70
C SER A 155 4.91 -15.28 0.46
N ASP A 156 4.09 -16.33 0.57
CA ASP A 156 3.66 -17.16 -0.56
C ASP A 156 2.53 -16.50 -1.39
N ARG A 157 1.97 -15.40 -0.91
CA ARG A 157 0.78 -14.76 -1.48
C ARG A 157 0.98 -13.28 -1.84
N ILE A 158 2.01 -12.64 -1.27
CA ILE A 158 2.35 -11.24 -1.51
C ILE A 158 3.58 -11.19 -2.39
N ALA A 159 3.39 -10.78 -3.65
CA ALA A 159 4.44 -10.72 -4.67
C ALA A 159 5.42 -9.55 -4.46
N GLY A 160 5.04 -8.52 -3.72
CA GLY A 160 5.91 -7.38 -3.43
C GLY A 160 5.23 -6.36 -2.53
N ILE A 161 6.04 -5.54 -1.86
CA ILE A 161 5.56 -4.50 -0.95
C ILE A 161 6.21 -3.14 -1.22
N ALA A 162 5.45 -2.07 -0.96
CA ALA A 162 5.94 -0.71 -1.06
C ALA A 162 5.52 0.13 0.17
N PRO A 163 6.14 -0.08 1.33
CA PRO A 163 5.85 0.67 2.55
C PRO A 163 6.38 2.11 2.49
N VAL A 164 5.54 3.07 2.92
CA VAL A 164 5.88 4.48 3.04
C VAL A 164 5.87 4.88 4.52
N CYS A 165 6.93 5.55 5.00
CA CYS A 165 7.10 5.94 6.41
C CYS A 165 6.79 4.79 7.37
N GLY A 166 7.11 3.56 6.98
CA GLY A 166 6.91 2.32 7.72
C GLY A 166 8.23 1.69 8.16
N GLY A 167 8.12 0.65 8.99
CA GLY A 167 9.24 -0.14 9.49
C GLY A 167 8.74 -1.36 10.25
N ILE A 168 9.62 -2.06 10.94
CA ILE A 168 9.26 -3.14 11.85
C ILE A 168 9.63 -2.77 13.30
N SER A 169 8.93 -3.36 14.28
CA SER A 169 9.28 -3.21 15.69
C SER A 169 10.51 -4.04 16.05
N GLU A 170 11.25 -3.63 17.09
CA GLU A 170 12.32 -4.44 17.67
C GLU A 170 11.82 -5.83 18.12
N THR A 171 10.58 -5.91 18.61
CA THR A 171 9.93 -7.18 18.96
C THR A 171 9.85 -8.16 17.79
N LEU A 172 9.63 -7.65 16.57
CA LEU A 172 9.51 -8.48 15.36
C LEU A 172 10.86 -8.75 14.68
N LYS A 173 11.89 -7.96 14.99
CA LYS A 173 13.17 -7.97 14.27
C LYS A 173 13.83 -9.35 14.20
N GLY A 174 13.83 -10.10 15.31
CA GLY A 174 14.44 -11.45 15.38
C GLY A 174 13.77 -12.45 14.42
N ASP A 175 12.45 -12.45 14.42
CA ASP A 175 11.63 -13.43 13.70
C ASP A 175 11.34 -13.01 12.24
N TYR A 176 11.57 -11.73 11.90
CA TYR A 176 11.22 -11.20 10.58
C TYR A 176 12.08 -11.84 9.49
N THR A 177 11.42 -12.56 8.60
CA THR A 177 12.03 -13.24 7.45
C THR A 177 11.02 -13.35 6.31
N PHE A 178 11.48 -13.73 5.12
CA PHE A 178 10.65 -14.13 3.99
C PHE A 178 10.85 -15.62 3.72
N LYS A 179 9.82 -16.33 3.28
CA LYS A 179 9.98 -17.70 2.77
C LYS A 179 10.67 -17.72 1.41
N HIS A 180 10.39 -16.69 0.61
CA HIS A 180 10.97 -16.48 -0.71
C HIS A 180 11.49 -15.05 -0.81
N PRO A 181 12.51 -14.78 -1.64
CA PRO A 181 12.91 -13.41 -1.94
C PRO A 181 11.70 -12.56 -2.34
N THR A 182 11.53 -11.41 -1.71
CA THR A 182 10.35 -10.56 -1.87
C THR A 182 10.78 -9.16 -2.32
N PRO A 183 10.30 -8.67 -3.47
CA PRO A 183 10.53 -7.30 -3.92
C PRO A 183 10.04 -6.27 -2.91
N VAL A 184 10.88 -5.28 -2.60
CA VAL A 184 10.57 -4.23 -1.62
C VAL A 184 10.99 -2.86 -2.14
N LEU A 185 10.05 -1.90 -2.18
CA LEU A 185 10.33 -0.48 -2.33
C LEU A 185 10.07 0.22 -0.99
N MET A 186 11.11 0.66 -0.29
CA MET A 186 10.98 1.45 0.93
C MET A 186 11.04 2.95 0.61
N ILE A 187 10.16 3.75 1.24
CA ILE A 187 10.18 5.22 1.13
C ILE A 187 10.11 5.82 2.53
N ASN A 188 11.22 6.42 3.00
CA ASN A 188 11.30 6.97 4.37
C ASN A 188 11.95 8.36 4.43
N GLY A 189 11.38 9.23 5.26
CA GLY A 189 11.91 10.56 5.54
C GLY A 189 12.87 10.59 6.71
N THR A 190 14.02 11.27 6.59
CA THR A 190 15.04 11.34 7.65
C THR A 190 14.63 12.21 8.84
N ALA A 191 13.67 13.12 8.65
CA ALA A 191 13.12 14.00 9.68
C ALA A 191 11.70 13.58 10.11
N ASP A 192 11.31 12.32 9.89
CA ASP A 192 10.01 11.78 10.33
C ASP A 192 9.87 11.86 11.86
N PRO A 193 8.89 12.66 12.39
CA PRO A 193 8.72 12.83 13.83
C PRO A 193 7.89 11.71 14.48
N LEU A 194 7.20 10.87 13.70
CA LEU A 194 6.29 9.83 14.20
C LEU A 194 6.93 8.45 14.16
N VAL A 195 7.54 8.07 13.03
CA VAL A 195 8.31 6.84 12.85
C VAL A 195 9.76 7.25 12.63
N SER A 196 10.53 7.23 13.73
CA SER A 196 11.90 7.72 13.72
C SER A 196 12.76 6.94 12.70
N TYR A 197 13.39 7.67 11.77
CA TYR A 197 14.35 7.08 10.83
C TYR A 197 15.52 6.37 11.55
N LYS A 198 15.92 6.91 12.71
CA LYS A 198 17.00 6.36 13.54
C LYS A 198 16.55 5.25 14.48
N GLY A 199 15.30 4.79 14.34
CA GLY A 199 14.74 3.78 15.24
C GLY A 199 14.31 4.33 16.59
N GLY A 200 14.00 3.42 17.50
CA GLY A 200 13.47 3.77 18.83
C GLY A 200 12.05 4.33 18.78
N THR A 201 11.65 5.03 19.83
CA THR A 201 10.32 5.68 19.93
C THR A 201 10.31 7.05 19.25
N GLY A 202 9.27 7.31 18.45
CA GLY A 202 9.09 8.62 17.79
C GLY A 202 8.87 9.76 18.79
N LYS A 203 9.20 11.00 18.38
CA LYS A 203 9.17 12.19 19.29
C LYS A 203 7.80 12.49 19.92
N LEU A 204 6.70 12.23 19.20
CA LEU A 204 5.35 12.46 19.75
C LEU A 204 4.96 11.42 20.81
N ASN A 205 5.58 10.27 20.80
CA ASN A 205 5.31 9.21 21.75
C ASN A 205 5.98 9.46 23.09
N LYS A 206 7.14 10.16 23.12
CA LYS A 206 7.84 10.52 24.36
C LYS A 206 7.05 11.46 25.28
N ARG A 207 6.08 12.24 24.77
CA ARG A 207 5.25 13.15 25.57
C ARG A 207 4.12 12.46 26.32
N ASN A 208 3.80 11.20 25.99
CA ASN A 208 2.74 10.40 26.61
C ASN A 208 3.34 9.19 27.36
N ALA A 209 4.42 9.40 28.09
CA ALA A 209 5.12 8.38 28.87
C ALA A 209 4.14 7.63 29.81
N GLY A 210 3.80 6.41 29.46
CA GLY A 210 2.87 5.54 30.18
C GLY A 210 2.26 4.44 29.34
N ASN A 211 2.42 4.47 28.02
CA ASN A 211 2.13 3.35 27.13
C ASN A 211 3.44 2.90 26.46
N GLU A 212 3.68 1.59 26.47
CA GLU A 212 4.77 0.94 25.75
C GLU A 212 4.58 1.20 24.26
N ASP A 213 5.09 2.34 23.77
CA ASP A 213 5.12 2.63 22.35
C ASP A 213 6.17 1.72 21.70
N ALA A 214 5.84 1.21 20.53
CA ALA A 214 6.73 0.33 19.79
C ALA A 214 8.11 0.95 19.60
N GLU A 215 9.12 0.27 20.03
CA GLU A 215 10.49 0.57 19.69
C GLU A 215 10.75 0.08 18.26
N MET A 216 11.06 1.00 17.35
CA MET A 216 11.24 0.71 15.93
C MET A 216 12.69 0.38 15.61
N VAL A 217 12.91 -0.57 14.72
CA VAL A 217 14.23 -0.84 14.14
C VAL A 217 14.67 0.38 13.32
N PRO A 218 15.95 0.81 13.41
CA PRO A 218 16.49 1.85 12.53
C PRO A 218 16.28 1.52 11.05
N THR A 219 15.89 2.52 10.24
CA THR A 219 15.57 2.29 8.82
C THR A 219 16.73 1.67 8.04
N GLU A 220 17.96 2.13 8.25
CA GLU A 220 19.15 1.58 7.58
C GLU A 220 19.43 0.12 8.01
N GLU A 221 19.18 -0.22 9.27
CA GLU A 221 19.33 -1.59 9.76
C GLU A 221 18.25 -2.50 9.18
N LEU A 222 17.01 -2.03 9.09
CA LEU A 222 15.95 -2.77 8.41
C LEU A 222 16.27 -2.97 6.93
N LEU A 223 16.77 -1.94 6.24
CA LEU A 223 17.22 -2.05 4.85
C LEU A 223 18.30 -3.12 4.72
N ALA A 224 19.34 -3.09 5.55
CA ALA A 224 20.40 -4.10 5.53
C ALA A 224 19.86 -5.52 5.76
N LYS A 225 18.89 -5.68 6.65
CA LYS A 225 18.21 -6.97 6.86
C LYS A 225 17.44 -7.42 5.61
N ILE A 226 16.69 -6.52 4.96
CA ILE A 226 15.95 -6.83 3.72
C ILE A 226 16.88 -7.21 2.59
N LEU A 227 18.00 -6.49 2.41
CA LEU A 227 19.01 -6.81 1.41
C LEU A 227 19.57 -8.22 1.63
N LYS A 228 19.92 -8.54 2.88
CA LYS A 228 20.39 -9.89 3.24
C LYS A 228 19.35 -10.97 2.96
N LEU A 229 18.07 -10.75 3.30
CA LEU A 229 16.99 -11.70 3.07
C LEU A 229 16.73 -11.95 1.58
N ASN A 230 17.03 -10.96 0.73
CA ASN A 230 16.85 -11.02 -0.72
C ASN A 230 18.12 -11.38 -1.49
N GLY A 231 19.25 -11.66 -0.80
CA GLY A 231 20.51 -12.01 -1.45
C GLY A 231 21.07 -10.89 -2.32
N CYS A 232 20.96 -9.64 -1.85
CA CYS A 232 21.45 -8.47 -2.57
C CYS A 232 22.87 -8.16 -2.11
N ASP A 233 23.86 -8.62 -2.86
CA ASP A 233 25.28 -8.46 -2.51
C ASP A 233 25.97 -7.34 -3.30
N ALA A 234 25.33 -6.81 -4.35
CA ALA A 234 25.88 -5.74 -5.18
C ALA A 234 25.64 -4.35 -4.57
N ALA A 235 26.56 -3.42 -4.86
CA ALA A 235 26.36 -2.02 -4.51
C ALA A 235 25.14 -1.46 -5.23
N PRO A 236 24.39 -0.53 -4.61
CA PRO A 236 23.24 0.08 -5.26
C PRO A 236 23.63 1.01 -6.41
N GLU A 237 22.73 1.10 -7.39
CA GLU A 237 22.70 2.22 -8.33
C GLU A 237 22.00 3.39 -7.63
N VAL A 238 22.72 4.49 -7.40
CA VAL A 238 22.21 5.63 -6.65
C VAL A 238 21.93 6.80 -7.59
N THR A 239 20.71 7.31 -7.54
CA THR A 239 20.29 8.48 -8.33
C THR A 239 19.68 9.53 -7.41
N LYS A 240 20.13 10.79 -7.51
CA LYS A 240 19.43 11.90 -6.90
C LYS A 240 18.18 12.22 -7.73
N ILE A 241 17.00 12.18 -7.12
CA ILE A 241 15.76 12.63 -7.76
C ILE A 241 15.86 14.14 -7.98
N PRO A 242 15.53 14.67 -9.17
CA PRO A 242 15.55 16.10 -9.42
C PRO A 242 14.68 16.86 -8.42
N ASP A 243 15.20 17.94 -7.86
CA ASP A 243 14.46 18.85 -6.99
C ASP A 243 13.51 19.69 -7.87
N LEU A 244 12.23 19.35 -7.86
CA LEU A 244 11.18 20.02 -8.65
C LEU A 244 10.45 21.10 -7.85
N ASP A 245 10.45 21.03 -6.52
CA ASP A 245 9.85 22.01 -5.61
C ASP A 245 10.89 22.52 -4.61
N HIS A 246 11.77 23.42 -5.05
CA HIS A 246 12.81 24.04 -4.20
C HIS A 246 12.27 24.69 -2.91
N GLY A 247 10.94 24.84 -2.77
CA GLY A 247 10.28 25.43 -1.59
C GLY A 247 9.87 24.42 -0.53
N ASP A 248 9.91 23.14 -0.82
CA ASP A 248 9.50 22.10 0.15
C ASP A 248 10.60 21.81 1.18
N GLY A 249 11.86 22.06 0.82
CA GLY A 249 13.05 21.89 1.67
C GLY A 249 13.39 20.44 1.93
N CYS A 250 13.14 19.56 0.97
CA CYS A 250 13.51 18.16 0.94
C CYS A 250 14.48 17.89 -0.22
N ASP A 251 15.21 16.80 -0.13
CA ASP A 251 15.94 16.17 -1.24
C ASP A 251 15.63 14.69 -1.22
N ALA A 252 15.53 14.05 -2.37
CA ALA A 252 15.25 12.62 -2.45
C ALA A 252 16.37 11.86 -3.18
N ILE A 253 16.80 10.74 -2.59
CA ILE A 253 17.82 9.85 -3.13
C ILE A 253 17.19 8.49 -3.33
N ASP A 254 17.26 7.99 -4.55
CA ASP A 254 16.78 6.70 -4.97
C ASP A 254 17.96 5.72 -5.07
N SER A 255 17.90 4.62 -4.36
CA SER A 255 18.91 3.56 -4.34
C SER A 255 18.29 2.25 -4.81
N PHE A 256 18.66 1.83 -5.99
CA PHE A 256 18.24 0.57 -6.59
C PHE A 256 19.29 -0.52 -6.32
N TYR A 257 18.87 -1.61 -5.70
CA TYR A 257 19.72 -2.74 -5.37
C TYR A 257 19.41 -3.92 -6.30
N PRO A 258 20.31 -4.28 -7.21
CA PRO A 258 20.15 -5.47 -8.04
C PRO A 258 20.34 -6.71 -7.17
N CYS A 259 19.31 -7.55 -7.07
CA CYS A 259 19.34 -8.80 -6.31
C CYS A 259 19.06 -9.97 -7.25
N GLN A 260 19.39 -11.20 -6.84
CA GLN A 260 19.15 -12.39 -7.66
C GLN A 260 17.62 -12.67 -7.77
N GLY A 261 17.03 -12.29 -8.89
CA GLY A 261 15.63 -12.58 -9.22
C GLY A 261 14.58 -11.68 -8.59
N VAL A 262 14.96 -10.71 -7.75
CA VAL A 262 14.06 -9.72 -7.15
C VAL A 262 14.70 -8.33 -7.18
N THR A 263 13.91 -7.31 -6.84
CA THR A 263 14.37 -5.92 -6.74
C THR A 263 14.14 -5.39 -5.32
N VAL A 264 15.15 -4.75 -4.76
CA VAL A 264 15.00 -3.89 -3.58
C VAL A 264 15.33 -2.46 -4.00
N GLU A 265 14.44 -1.53 -3.69
CA GLU A 265 14.60 -0.11 -3.96
C GLU A 265 14.36 0.68 -2.68
N PHE A 266 15.16 1.69 -2.42
CA PHE A 266 15.04 2.53 -1.25
C PHE A 266 15.11 4.00 -1.62
N ILE A 267 14.02 4.75 -1.36
CA ILE A 267 13.97 6.19 -1.51
C ILE A 267 14.12 6.83 -0.14
N LYS A 268 15.27 7.45 0.07
CA LYS A 268 15.61 8.24 1.25
C LYS A 268 15.30 9.70 1.01
N ILE A 269 14.38 10.25 1.79
CA ILE A 269 14.01 11.66 1.68
C ILE A 269 14.69 12.44 2.78
N ILE A 270 15.71 13.21 2.42
CA ILE A 270 16.44 14.08 3.33
C ILE A 270 15.49 15.19 3.79
N GLU A 271 15.43 15.46 5.10
CA GLU A 271 14.50 16.40 5.73
C GLU A 271 13.00 16.11 5.50
N GLY A 272 12.66 15.00 4.82
CA GLY A 272 11.29 14.54 4.66
C GLY A 272 10.66 14.11 5.97
N GLY A 273 9.36 14.37 6.12
CA GLY A 273 8.56 14.03 7.30
C GLY A 273 7.76 12.74 7.14
N HIS A 274 6.78 12.56 8.04
CA HIS A 274 5.82 11.45 8.05
C HIS A 274 4.69 11.72 7.07
N THR A 275 4.98 11.69 5.77
CA THR A 275 4.07 12.12 4.72
C THR A 275 4.14 11.17 3.51
N TRP A 276 3.13 11.26 2.65
CA TRP A 276 3.12 10.58 1.36
C TRP A 276 3.74 11.52 0.32
N PRO A 277 4.91 11.22 -0.26
CA PRO A 277 5.54 12.08 -1.25
C PRO A 277 4.63 12.37 -2.46
N GLY A 278 4.58 13.65 -2.87
CA GLY A 278 3.65 14.14 -3.90
C GLY A 278 2.20 14.25 -3.45
N GLY A 279 1.87 13.81 -2.24
CA GLY A 279 0.53 13.88 -1.66
C GLY A 279 0.24 15.21 -0.93
N PRO A 280 -0.94 15.34 -0.30
CA PRO A 280 -1.30 16.53 0.44
C PRO A 280 -0.57 16.62 1.79
N GLN A 281 -0.31 17.83 2.27
CA GLN A 281 0.11 18.11 3.65
C GLN A 281 -1.12 17.91 4.57
N TYR A 282 -1.34 16.69 5.06
CA TYR A 282 -2.58 16.29 5.77
C TYR A 282 -2.66 16.79 7.23
N LEU A 283 -1.54 17.17 7.83
CA LEU A 283 -1.41 17.80 9.14
C LEU A 283 -0.32 18.87 9.10
N PRO A 284 -0.30 19.81 10.06
CA PRO A 284 0.74 20.83 10.14
C PRO A 284 2.16 20.23 10.15
N LYS A 285 3.11 20.94 9.49
CA LYS A 285 4.52 20.49 9.38
C LYS A 285 5.18 20.22 10.74
N PHE A 286 4.81 20.92 11.80
CA PHE A 286 5.37 20.69 13.15
C PHE A 286 4.90 19.34 13.77
N ILE A 287 3.84 18.72 13.23
CA ILE A 287 3.31 17.43 13.69
C ILE A 287 3.89 16.29 12.86
N VAL A 288 3.82 16.39 11.52
CA VAL A 288 4.17 15.30 10.60
C VAL A 288 5.42 15.57 9.78
N GLY A 289 6.02 16.75 9.89
CA GLY A 289 7.15 17.13 9.05
C GLY A 289 6.74 17.64 7.67
N LYS A 290 7.70 17.73 6.77
CA LYS A 290 7.54 18.24 5.40
C LYS A 290 7.07 17.16 4.45
N VAL A 291 6.29 17.53 3.42
CA VAL A 291 6.00 16.67 2.26
C VAL A 291 7.05 16.95 1.19
N CYS A 292 7.75 15.93 0.75
CA CYS A 292 8.57 16.02 -0.46
C CYS A 292 7.66 16.02 -1.69
N ARG A 293 7.87 16.98 -2.60
CA ARG A 293 7.09 17.14 -3.84
C ARG A 293 7.89 16.89 -5.11
N ASP A 294 9.09 16.41 -4.98
CA ASP A 294 9.98 16.14 -6.11
C ASP A 294 9.53 14.93 -6.94
N PHE A 295 8.71 14.08 -6.36
CA PHE A 295 8.16 12.91 -7.02
C PHE A 295 6.81 12.49 -6.42
N SER A 296 6.08 11.66 -7.17
CA SER A 296 4.87 10.99 -6.70
C SER A 296 5.21 9.59 -6.18
N ALA A 297 4.99 9.34 -4.89
CA ALA A 297 5.14 8.00 -4.32
C ALA A 297 4.22 7.00 -5.02
N SER A 298 3.00 7.42 -5.37
CA SER A 298 2.03 6.55 -6.06
C SER A 298 2.53 6.09 -7.41
N GLU A 299 3.09 6.99 -8.23
CA GLU A 299 3.66 6.62 -9.52
C GLU A 299 4.89 5.71 -9.39
N LYS A 300 5.76 6.01 -8.42
CA LYS A 300 6.93 5.17 -8.13
C LYS A 300 6.51 3.75 -7.73
N ILE A 301 5.54 3.64 -6.83
CA ILE A 301 4.98 2.36 -6.36
C ILE A 301 4.37 1.58 -7.52
N PHE A 302 3.56 2.22 -8.36
CA PHE A 302 2.99 1.56 -9.54
C PHE A 302 4.07 1.05 -10.49
N ARG A 303 5.04 1.89 -10.85
CA ARG A 303 6.17 1.49 -11.71
C ARG A 303 6.95 0.33 -11.12
N PHE A 304 7.18 0.35 -9.81
CA PHE A 304 7.86 -0.72 -9.11
C PHE A 304 7.08 -2.04 -9.22
N PHE A 305 5.79 -2.04 -8.93
CA PHE A 305 4.96 -3.25 -9.01
C PHE A 305 4.78 -3.78 -10.43
N MET A 306 4.66 -2.90 -11.43
CA MET A 306 4.57 -3.32 -12.84
C MET A 306 5.83 -4.03 -13.36
N ASN A 307 6.98 -3.81 -12.75
CA ASN A 307 8.24 -4.44 -13.13
C ASN A 307 8.50 -5.78 -12.41
N ILE A 308 7.63 -6.19 -11.49
CA ILE A 308 7.69 -7.50 -10.82
C ILE A 308 7.07 -8.55 -11.76
N LYS A 309 7.86 -9.60 -12.04
CA LYS A 309 7.49 -10.70 -12.96
C LYS A 309 6.90 -11.88 -12.21
#